data_8ce1e85e27d974f0fa70f21840c34375
#
_entry.id   8ce1e85e27d974f0fa70f21840c34375
#
_cell.length_a   1.000
_cell.length_b   1.000
_cell.length_c   1.000
_cell.angle_alpha   90.00
_cell.angle_beta   90.00
_cell.angle_gamma   90.00
#
_symmetry.space_group_name_H-M   'P 1'
#
loop_
_entity.id
_entity.type
_entity.pdbx_description
1 polymer ?
#
loop_
_entity_poly.entity_id
_entity_poly.type
_entity_poly.pdbx_seq_one_letter_code
_entity_poly.pdbx_strand_id
1 'polypeptide(L)'
;EAVEAYKKALAVKPDYAEAYSNMGVTLQQQGKLEEAIEAYNKALAIQPNNATASHVVSALTGLTTNTAPRAYVENLFDGYAKQFDESLVKRLEYRIPKIISDLAQNLHGTGSMGSILDLGCGTGLLGLEIKEYCSNLEGIDLSYQMLEQARKNNVYDNLNHIDIVEHLSESELDFDYFMSTDVFIYVGELSDVFRLIKTRNKRSGRLIFSTEHTELNGFHLEQSGRYSHSKSYIESLCSKFDYSMFHFSTAPLRKD
;
A
#
# COMPACT_ATOMS: atom_id res chain seq x y z
N GLU A 1 -25.62 7.39 15.68
CA GLU A 1 -26.57 7.78 14.60
C GLU A 1 -26.35 6.95 13.32
N ALA A 2 -25.13 6.81 12.79
CA ALA A 2 -24.87 6.04 11.55
C ALA A 2 -25.28 4.56 11.68
N VAL A 3 -24.90 3.86 12.75
CA VAL A 3 -25.28 2.46 12.98
C VAL A 3 -26.80 2.26 12.99
N GLU A 4 -27.56 3.21 13.62
CA GLU A 4 -29.02 3.15 13.64
C GLU A 4 -29.64 3.38 12.25
N ALA A 5 -29.02 4.21 11.43
CA ALA A 5 -29.44 4.39 10.04
C ALA A 5 -29.27 3.09 9.23
N TYR A 6 -28.14 2.40 9.40
CA TYR A 6 -27.94 1.10 8.76
C TYR A 6 -28.93 0.04 9.27
N LYS A 7 -29.22 -0.03 10.57
CA LYS A 7 -30.23 -0.94 11.12
C LYS A 7 -31.62 -0.70 10.50
N LYS A 8 -32.02 0.56 10.32
CA LYS A 8 -33.27 0.91 9.63
C LYS A 8 -33.27 0.48 8.17
N ALA A 9 -32.17 0.69 7.45
CA ALA A 9 -32.03 0.26 6.06
C ALA A 9 -32.14 -1.27 5.95
N LEU A 10 -31.48 -2.00 6.86
CA LEU A 10 -31.50 -3.46 6.93
C LEU A 10 -32.86 -4.03 7.37
N ALA A 11 -33.65 -3.28 8.12
CA ALA A 11 -35.04 -3.66 8.43
C ALA A 11 -35.94 -3.64 7.18
N VAL A 12 -35.64 -2.74 6.23
CA VAL A 12 -36.36 -2.63 4.94
C VAL A 12 -35.81 -3.62 3.93
N LYS A 13 -34.45 -3.79 3.88
CA LYS A 13 -33.75 -4.69 2.95
C LYS A 13 -32.76 -5.56 3.72
N PRO A 14 -33.18 -6.73 4.23
CA PRO A 14 -32.32 -7.61 5.06
C PRO A 14 -31.12 -8.23 4.32
N ASP A 15 -31.16 -8.29 2.99
CA ASP A 15 -30.12 -8.85 2.11
C ASP A 15 -29.19 -7.78 1.52
N TYR A 16 -29.04 -6.64 2.18
CA TYR A 16 -28.19 -5.52 1.70
C TYR A 16 -26.77 -5.66 2.26
N ALA A 17 -25.90 -6.43 1.58
CA ALA A 17 -24.52 -6.71 1.98
C ALA A 17 -23.69 -5.45 2.23
N GLU A 18 -23.83 -4.43 1.36
CA GLU A 18 -23.08 -3.16 1.51
C GLU A 18 -23.46 -2.42 2.80
N ALA A 19 -24.74 -2.42 3.20
CA ALA A 19 -25.16 -1.80 4.44
C ALA A 19 -24.57 -2.52 5.66
N TYR A 20 -24.45 -3.86 5.63
CA TYR A 20 -23.76 -4.61 6.68
C TYR A 20 -22.26 -4.28 6.71
N SER A 21 -21.58 -4.21 5.56
CA SER A 21 -20.16 -3.82 5.48
C SER A 21 -19.92 -2.42 6.04
N ASN A 22 -20.73 -1.43 5.65
CA ASN A 22 -20.61 -0.05 6.11
C ASN A 22 -20.94 0.09 7.61
N MET A 23 -21.89 -0.73 8.11
CA MET A 23 -22.16 -0.83 9.55
C MET A 23 -20.97 -1.39 10.29
N GLY A 24 -20.30 -2.42 9.74
CA GLY A 24 -19.06 -2.99 10.27
C GLY A 24 -17.94 -1.96 10.39
N VAL A 25 -17.69 -1.17 9.34
CA VAL A 25 -16.73 -0.05 9.36
C VAL A 25 -17.05 0.92 10.50
N THR A 26 -18.31 1.32 10.64
CA THR A 26 -18.73 2.27 11.67
C THR A 26 -18.56 1.70 13.09
N LEU A 27 -18.85 0.41 13.27
CA LEU A 27 -18.67 -0.28 14.55
C LEU A 27 -17.20 -0.43 14.91
N GLN A 28 -16.34 -0.75 13.94
CA GLN A 28 -14.88 -0.81 14.11
C GLN A 28 -14.32 0.56 14.55
N GLN A 29 -14.77 1.66 13.93
CA GLN A 29 -14.39 3.02 14.33
C GLN A 29 -14.83 3.39 15.75
N GLN A 30 -15.88 2.74 16.27
CA GLN A 30 -16.35 2.88 17.65
C GLN A 30 -15.64 1.95 18.64
N GLY A 31 -14.68 1.12 18.19
CA GLY A 31 -13.99 0.11 18.99
C GLY A 31 -14.84 -1.13 19.34
N LYS A 32 -16.00 -1.30 18.69
CA LYS A 32 -16.92 -2.44 18.90
C LYS A 32 -16.58 -3.58 17.96
N LEU A 33 -15.44 -4.22 18.22
CA LEU A 33 -14.83 -5.15 17.27
C LEU A 33 -15.67 -6.42 17.06
N GLU A 34 -16.27 -6.99 18.10
CA GLU A 34 -17.12 -8.19 18.01
C GLU A 34 -18.37 -7.90 17.17
N GLU A 35 -19.05 -6.77 17.42
CA GLU A 35 -20.22 -6.35 16.65
C GLU A 35 -19.85 -6.06 15.19
N ALA A 36 -18.65 -5.52 14.95
CA ALA A 36 -18.13 -5.29 13.59
C ALA A 36 -17.91 -6.60 12.83
N ILE A 37 -17.28 -7.59 13.46
CA ILE A 37 -17.07 -8.94 12.89
C ILE A 37 -18.42 -9.59 12.55
N GLU A 38 -19.43 -9.49 13.43
CA GLU A 38 -20.78 -10.02 13.15
C GLU A 38 -21.40 -9.35 11.92
N ALA A 39 -21.27 -8.02 11.81
CA ALA A 39 -21.78 -7.27 10.65
C ALA A 39 -21.08 -7.69 9.35
N TYR A 40 -19.76 -7.78 9.34
CA TYR A 40 -19.00 -8.24 8.18
C TYR A 40 -19.34 -9.69 7.80
N ASN A 41 -19.51 -10.59 8.77
CA ASN A 41 -19.91 -11.97 8.51
C ASN A 41 -21.31 -12.05 7.87
N LYS A 42 -22.25 -11.18 8.26
CA LYS A 42 -23.54 -11.06 7.57
C LYS A 42 -23.39 -10.58 6.14
N ALA A 43 -22.51 -9.61 5.90
CA ALA A 43 -22.19 -9.17 4.54
C ALA A 43 -21.63 -10.31 3.70
N LEU A 44 -20.72 -11.13 4.26
CA LEU A 44 -20.13 -12.29 3.59
C LEU A 44 -21.13 -13.43 3.35
N ALA A 45 -22.09 -13.63 4.26
CA ALA A 45 -23.15 -14.61 4.05
C ALA A 45 -24.06 -14.26 2.86
N ILE A 46 -24.27 -12.96 2.59
CA ILE A 46 -25.04 -12.45 1.45
C ILE A 46 -24.17 -12.39 0.19
N GLN A 47 -22.94 -11.90 0.31
CA GLN A 47 -21.98 -11.73 -0.77
C GLN A 47 -20.62 -12.36 -0.39
N PRO A 48 -20.42 -13.67 -0.66
CA PRO A 48 -19.19 -14.37 -0.25
C PRO A 48 -17.89 -13.81 -0.87
N ASN A 49 -17.97 -13.12 -2.00
CA ASN A 49 -16.84 -12.48 -2.68
C ASN A 49 -16.63 -11.01 -2.28
N ASN A 50 -17.22 -10.55 -1.18
CA ASN A 50 -16.98 -9.20 -0.66
C ASN A 50 -15.54 -9.08 -0.12
N ALA A 51 -14.64 -8.55 -0.94
CA ALA A 51 -13.22 -8.44 -0.67
C ALA A 51 -12.92 -7.62 0.61
N THR A 52 -13.62 -6.51 0.80
CA THR A 52 -13.47 -5.64 1.99
C THR A 52 -13.84 -6.39 3.27
N ALA A 53 -15.03 -7.00 3.30
CA ALA A 53 -15.49 -7.72 4.48
C ALA A 53 -14.56 -8.91 4.81
N SER A 54 -14.14 -9.67 3.80
CA SER A 54 -13.21 -10.80 3.97
C SER A 54 -11.87 -10.36 4.55
N HIS A 55 -11.27 -9.31 3.99
CA HIS A 55 -9.98 -8.80 4.45
C HIS A 55 -10.04 -8.28 5.88
N VAL A 56 -11.06 -7.46 6.20
CA VAL A 56 -11.22 -6.88 7.53
C VAL A 56 -11.53 -7.95 8.58
N VAL A 57 -12.37 -8.96 8.27
CA VAL A 57 -12.59 -10.09 9.19
C VAL A 57 -11.28 -10.82 9.47
N SER A 58 -10.46 -11.09 8.44
CA SER A 58 -9.15 -11.72 8.64
C SER A 58 -8.26 -10.89 9.58
N ALA A 59 -8.20 -9.58 9.37
CA ALA A 59 -7.45 -8.65 10.20
C ALA A 59 -7.92 -8.65 11.67
N LEU A 60 -9.23 -8.56 11.88
CA LEU A 60 -9.83 -8.50 13.22
C LEU A 60 -9.77 -9.84 13.99
N THR A 61 -9.70 -10.97 13.27
CA THR A 61 -9.59 -12.31 13.87
C THR A 61 -8.15 -12.82 13.97
N GLY A 62 -7.15 -12.03 13.54
CA GLY A 62 -5.73 -12.39 13.59
C GLY A 62 -5.29 -13.41 12.53
N LEU A 63 -6.08 -13.58 11.47
CA LEU A 63 -5.73 -14.44 10.34
C LEU A 63 -4.85 -13.64 9.35
N THR A 64 -3.56 -13.93 9.31
CA THR A 64 -2.66 -13.34 8.33
C THR A 64 -2.84 -13.96 6.94
N THR A 65 -3.21 -13.15 5.97
CA THR A 65 -3.27 -13.50 4.54
C THR A 65 -1.98 -13.02 3.83
N ASN A 66 -1.72 -13.49 2.60
CA ASN A 66 -0.49 -13.13 1.90
C ASN A 66 -0.51 -11.70 1.34
N THR A 67 -1.67 -11.20 0.96
CA THR A 67 -1.84 -9.84 0.40
C THR A 67 -3.26 -9.35 0.61
N ALA A 68 -3.46 -8.05 0.66
CA ALA A 68 -4.79 -7.47 0.62
C ALA A 68 -5.44 -7.72 -0.75
N PRO A 69 -6.75 -8.01 -0.80
CA PRO A 69 -7.45 -8.16 -2.07
C PRO A 69 -7.37 -6.88 -2.91
N ARG A 70 -7.07 -7.02 -4.22
CA ARG A 70 -6.97 -5.90 -5.15
C ARG A 70 -8.17 -4.94 -5.05
N ALA A 71 -9.40 -5.49 -5.10
CA ALA A 71 -10.61 -4.67 -5.00
C ALA A 71 -10.75 -3.91 -3.67
N TYR A 72 -10.20 -4.44 -2.56
CA TYR A 72 -10.15 -3.72 -1.29
C TYR A 72 -9.26 -2.49 -1.39
N VAL A 73 -8.04 -2.65 -1.93
CA VAL A 73 -7.05 -1.57 -2.08
C VAL A 73 -7.57 -0.51 -3.06
N GLU A 74 -8.06 -0.91 -4.24
CA GLU A 74 -8.64 -0.01 -5.24
C GLU A 74 -9.77 0.85 -4.64
N ASN A 75 -10.77 0.22 -4.01
CA ASN A 75 -11.91 0.93 -3.42
C ASN A 75 -11.49 1.90 -2.32
N LEU A 76 -10.52 1.51 -1.48
CA LEU A 76 -9.99 2.33 -0.40
C LEU A 76 -9.39 3.63 -0.96
N PHE A 77 -8.51 3.51 -1.95
CA PHE A 77 -7.78 4.64 -2.50
C PHE A 77 -8.58 5.46 -3.50
N ASP A 78 -9.45 4.87 -4.29
CA ASP A 78 -10.37 5.61 -5.16
C ASP A 78 -11.31 6.52 -4.36
N GLY A 79 -11.82 6.03 -3.22
CA GLY A 79 -12.64 6.82 -2.32
C GLY A 79 -11.89 7.96 -1.61
N TYR A 80 -10.59 7.82 -1.42
CA TYR A 80 -9.78 8.74 -0.62
C TYR A 80 -8.93 9.71 -1.44
N ALA A 81 -8.74 9.47 -2.75
CA ALA A 81 -7.79 10.18 -3.61
C ALA A 81 -7.89 11.71 -3.57
N LYS A 82 -9.11 12.26 -3.57
CA LYS A 82 -9.33 13.73 -3.57
C LYS A 82 -8.91 14.43 -2.27
N GLN A 83 -8.90 13.72 -1.15
CA GLN A 83 -8.61 14.26 0.18
C GLN A 83 -7.24 13.77 0.70
N PHE A 84 -6.57 12.90 -0.08
CA PHE A 84 -5.37 12.21 0.34
C PHE A 84 -4.26 13.19 0.76
N ASP A 85 -3.86 14.09 -0.13
CA ASP A 85 -2.77 15.04 0.14
C ASP A 85 -3.10 16.00 1.28
N GLU A 86 -4.34 16.51 1.34
CA GLU A 86 -4.77 17.39 2.43
C GLU A 86 -4.75 16.66 3.78
N SER A 87 -5.25 15.43 3.80
CA SER A 87 -5.31 14.64 5.04
C SER A 87 -3.93 14.17 5.50
N LEU A 88 -3.11 13.62 4.61
CA LEU A 88 -1.81 13.07 4.96
C LEU A 88 -0.73 14.14 5.15
N VAL A 89 -0.57 15.04 4.16
CA VAL A 89 0.54 16.00 4.19
C VAL A 89 0.26 17.11 5.19
N LYS A 90 -0.95 17.71 5.16
CA LYS A 90 -1.23 18.88 5.99
C LYS A 90 -1.63 18.54 7.42
N ARG A 91 -2.39 17.44 7.65
CA ARG A 91 -2.87 17.09 8.99
C ARG A 91 -1.95 16.14 9.74
N LEU A 92 -1.34 15.18 9.04
CA LEU A 92 -0.54 14.11 9.67
C LEU A 92 0.97 14.31 9.49
N GLU A 93 1.41 15.40 8.86
CA GLU A 93 2.83 15.69 8.58
C GLU A 93 3.58 14.49 7.97
N TYR A 94 2.97 13.85 6.97
CA TYR A 94 3.51 12.68 6.31
C TYR A 94 4.82 13.00 5.57
N ARG A 95 5.92 12.36 5.97
CA ARG A 95 7.28 12.68 5.51
C ARG A 95 8.00 11.53 4.82
N ILE A 96 7.38 10.38 4.69
CA ILE A 96 8.05 9.20 4.12
C ILE A 96 8.57 9.45 2.70
N PRO A 97 7.84 10.10 1.77
CA PRO A 97 8.39 10.41 0.44
C PRO A 97 9.69 11.20 0.50
N LYS A 98 9.75 12.22 1.36
CA LYS A 98 10.97 13.01 1.54
C LYS A 98 12.10 12.20 2.18
N ILE A 99 11.81 11.40 3.21
CA ILE A 99 12.82 10.54 3.86
C ILE A 99 13.40 9.55 2.84
N ILE A 100 12.57 8.91 2.03
CA ILE A 100 13.01 7.98 0.97
C ILE A 100 13.83 8.70 -0.10
N SER A 101 13.41 9.89 -0.53
CA SER A 101 14.14 10.71 -1.49
C SER A 101 15.52 11.12 -0.95
N ASP A 102 15.59 11.66 0.27
CA ASP A 102 16.85 12.08 0.91
C ASP A 102 17.80 10.87 1.11
N LEU A 103 17.27 9.73 1.53
CA LEU A 103 18.04 8.50 1.67
C LEU A 103 18.60 8.03 0.33
N ALA A 104 17.77 8.01 -0.72
CA ALA A 104 18.17 7.60 -2.05
C ALA A 104 19.29 8.49 -2.61
N GLN A 105 19.17 9.81 -2.47
CA GLN A 105 20.17 10.77 -2.88
C GLN A 105 21.51 10.58 -2.11
N ASN A 106 21.42 10.41 -0.78
CA ASN A 106 22.61 10.18 0.05
C ASN A 106 23.34 8.89 -0.32
N LEU A 107 22.61 7.81 -0.64
CA LEU A 107 23.18 6.54 -1.06
C LEU A 107 23.68 6.55 -2.50
N HIS A 108 23.13 7.40 -3.37
CA HIS A 108 23.57 7.55 -4.75
C HIS A 108 24.85 8.38 -4.86
N GLY A 109 24.93 9.47 -4.11
CA GLY A 109 26.00 10.46 -4.20
C GLY A 109 25.67 11.55 -5.22
N THR A 110 26.65 11.95 -6.03
CA THR A 110 26.50 13.03 -7.02
C THR A 110 26.08 12.50 -8.39
N GLY A 111 25.30 13.30 -9.12
CA GLY A 111 24.83 13.01 -10.48
C GLY A 111 23.36 12.55 -10.53
N SER A 112 22.93 12.16 -11.73
CA SER A 112 21.57 11.66 -11.95
C SER A 112 21.44 10.24 -11.45
N MET A 113 20.35 9.93 -10.76
CA MET A 113 20.01 8.60 -10.28
C MET A 113 19.56 7.65 -11.41
N GLY A 114 19.46 8.15 -12.65
CA GLY A 114 19.03 7.34 -13.79
C GLY A 114 17.52 7.15 -13.85
N SER A 115 17.07 5.96 -14.16
CA SER A 115 15.65 5.60 -14.30
C SER A 115 15.07 5.05 -13.00
N ILE A 116 13.89 5.54 -12.63
CA ILE A 116 13.20 5.18 -11.39
C ILE A 116 11.79 4.67 -11.72
N LEU A 117 11.41 3.54 -11.12
CA LEU A 117 10.03 3.05 -11.08
C LEU A 117 9.47 3.22 -9.66
N ASP A 118 8.40 4.03 -9.55
CA ASP A 118 7.65 4.27 -8.31
C ASP A 118 6.48 3.28 -8.22
N LEU A 119 6.62 2.30 -7.32
CA LEU A 119 5.69 1.20 -7.12
C LEU A 119 4.57 1.62 -6.15
N GLY A 120 3.37 1.86 -6.67
CA GLY A 120 2.26 2.43 -5.94
C GLY A 120 2.44 3.93 -5.72
N CYS A 121 2.59 4.67 -6.82
CA CYS A 121 2.94 6.10 -6.78
C CYS A 121 1.88 7.01 -6.15
N GLY A 122 0.65 6.52 -5.96
CA GLY A 122 -0.45 7.28 -5.37
C GLY A 122 -0.72 8.58 -6.11
N THR A 123 -0.81 9.68 -5.36
CA THR A 123 -0.97 11.05 -5.89
C THR A 123 0.34 11.66 -6.41
N GLY A 124 1.46 10.92 -6.32
CA GLY A 124 2.76 11.36 -6.85
C GLY A 124 3.63 12.12 -5.85
N LEU A 125 3.42 11.96 -4.55
CA LEU A 125 4.21 12.69 -3.53
C LEU A 125 5.71 12.37 -3.60
N LEU A 126 6.09 11.10 -3.83
CA LEU A 126 7.49 10.75 -4.04
C LEU A 126 8.03 11.37 -5.33
N GLY A 127 7.23 11.36 -6.39
CA GLY A 127 7.60 11.97 -7.66
C GLY A 127 7.99 13.45 -7.54
N LEU A 128 7.25 14.22 -6.72
CA LEU A 128 7.55 15.63 -6.44
C LEU A 128 8.91 15.81 -5.73
N GLU A 129 9.31 14.86 -4.90
CA GLU A 129 10.57 14.91 -4.14
C GLU A 129 11.79 14.42 -4.95
N ILE A 130 11.58 13.57 -6.00
CA ILE A 130 12.68 12.85 -6.63
C ILE A 130 12.93 13.24 -8.10
N LYS A 131 11.95 13.87 -8.79
CA LYS A 131 12.02 14.13 -10.24
C LYS A 131 13.28 14.86 -10.68
N GLU A 132 13.74 15.82 -9.93
CA GLU A 132 14.93 16.62 -10.28
C GLU A 132 16.24 15.81 -10.26
N TYR A 133 16.24 14.64 -9.63
CA TYR A 133 17.41 13.79 -9.41
C TYR A 133 17.48 12.60 -10.37
N CYS A 134 16.47 12.37 -11.22
CA CYS A 134 16.41 11.24 -12.14
C CYS A 134 16.24 11.69 -13.61
N SER A 135 16.64 10.80 -14.53
CA SER A 135 16.51 11.03 -15.97
C SER A 135 15.17 10.54 -16.52
N ASN A 136 14.60 9.52 -15.92
CA ASN A 136 13.29 8.97 -16.25
C ASN A 136 12.56 8.56 -14.96
N LEU A 137 11.30 8.93 -14.83
CA LEU A 137 10.45 8.59 -13.68
C LEU A 137 9.14 8.00 -14.17
N GLU A 138 8.92 6.74 -13.88
CA GLU A 138 7.67 6.06 -14.16
C GLU A 138 6.94 5.73 -12.86
N GLY A 139 5.63 5.81 -12.87
CA GLY A 139 4.77 5.47 -11.73
C GLY A 139 3.71 4.44 -12.10
N ILE A 140 3.45 3.52 -11.18
CA ILE A 140 2.33 2.58 -11.29
C ILE A 140 1.46 2.65 -10.05
N ASP A 141 0.15 2.49 -10.21
CA ASP A 141 -0.79 2.41 -9.09
C ASP A 141 -2.03 1.60 -9.46
N LEU A 142 -2.65 0.97 -8.46
CA LEU A 142 -3.93 0.26 -8.59
C LEU A 142 -5.14 1.20 -8.67
N SER A 143 -5.04 2.40 -8.10
CA SER A 143 -6.13 3.36 -8.07
C SER A 143 -6.05 4.31 -9.26
N TYR A 144 -7.04 4.23 -10.13
CA TYR A 144 -7.17 5.17 -11.24
C TYR A 144 -7.33 6.62 -10.74
N GLN A 145 -8.05 6.82 -9.64
CA GLN A 145 -8.27 8.15 -9.07
C GLN A 145 -6.99 8.75 -8.48
N MET A 146 -6.11 7.93 -7.91
CA MET A 146 -4.77 8.36 -7.47
C MET A 146 -3.93 8.82 -8.66
N LEU A 147 -3.88 8.04 -9.73
CA LEU A 147 -3.15 8.40 -10.95
C LEU A 147 -3.66 9.69 -11.59
N GLU A 148 -4.98 9.96 -11.54
CA GLU A 148 -5.55 11.24 -12.00
C GLU A 148 -5.04 12.44 -11.18
N GLN A 149 -4.74 12.26 -9.89
CA GLN A 149 -4.09 13.30 -9.10
C GLN A 149 -2.59 13.41 -9.47
N ALA A 150 -1.88 12.27 -9.58
CA ALA A 150 -0.47 12.25 -9.96
C ALA A 150 -0.20 12.95 -11.30
N ARG A 151 -1.09 12.76 -12.30
CA ARG A 151 -1.00 13.43 -13.61
C ARG A 151 -0.99 14.95 -13.50
N LYS A 152 -1.70 15.53 -12.54
CA LYS A 152 -1.74 16.99 -12.34
C LYS A 152 -0.41 17.57 -11.92
N ASN A 153 0.43 16.78 -11.26
CA ASN A 153 1.76 17.20 -10.82
C ASN A 153 2.76 17.28 -11.98
N ASN A 154 2.48 16.59 -13.10
CA ASN A 154 3.30 16.60 -14.33
C ASN A 154 4.79 16.29 -14.08
N VAL A 155 5.08 15.37 -13.16
CA VAL A 155 6.45 14.96 -12.80
C VAL A 155 6.85 13.59 -13.34
N TYR A 156 5.88 12.73 -13.65
CA TYR A 156 6.14 11.40 -14.21
C TYR A 156 6.22 11.45 -15.74
N ASP A 157 7.18 10.74 -16.29
CA ASP A 157 7.31 10.53 -17.74
C ASP A 157 6.28 9.52 -18.24
N ASN A 158 5.89 8.54 -17.38
CA ASN A 158 4.84 7.58 -17.67
C ASN A 158 4.07 7.22 -16.39
N LEU A 159 2.76 6.99 -16.51
CA LEU A 159 1.87 6.56 -15.42
C LEU A 159 0.97 5.43 -15.90
N ASN A 160 1.06 4.25 -15.26
CA ASN A 160 0.30 3.06 -15.63
C ASN A 160 -0.65 2.62 -14.52
N HIS A 161 -1.89 2.32 -14.90
CA HIS A 161 -2.90 1.74 -14.02
C HIS A 161 -2.78 0.22 -14.04
N ILE A 162 -1.99 -0.33 -13.10
CA ILE A 162 -1.64 -1.75 -13.08
C ILE A 162 -1.22 -2.20 -11.68
N ASP A 163 -1.39 -3.48 -11.38
CA ASP A 163 -0.87 -4.12 -10.18
C ASP A 163 0.67 -4.24 -10.23
N ILE A 164 1.33 -4.15 -9.05
CA ILE A 164 2.79 -4.22 -8.95
C ILE A 164 3.33 -5.54 -9.49
N VAL A 165 2.77 -6.68 -9.06
CA VAL A 165 3.24 -8.02 -9.46
C VAL A 165 2.96 -8.27 -10.94
N GLU A 166 1.81 -7.80 -11.43
CA GLU A 166 1.45 -7.85 -12.84
C GLU A 166 2.45 -7.05 -13.68
N HIS A 167 2.71 -5.78 -13.34
CA HIS A 167 3.68 -4.94 -14.03
C HIS A 167 5.09 -5.55 -14.03
N LEU A 168 5.58 -5.98 -12.86
CA LEU A 168 6.90 -6.60 -12.74
C LEU A 168 7.01 -7.93 -13.50
N SER A 169 5.89 -8.62 -13.75
CA SER A 169 5.85 -9.90 -14.49
C SER A 169 5.77 -9.73 -16.00
N GLU A 170 5.07 -8.71 -16.48
CA GLU A 170 4.74 -8.57 -17.90
C GLU A 170 5.61 -7.55 -18.62
N SER A 171 5.99 -6.46 -17.95
CA SER A 171 6.78 -5.39 -18.54
C SER A 171 8.26 -5.73 -18.65
N GLU A 172 8.95 -5.11 -19.61
CA GLU A 172 10.41 -5.07 -19.61
C GLU A 172 10.89 -4.10 -18.54
N LEU A 173 11.78 -4.56 -17.67
CA LEU A 173 12.33 -3.75 -16.59
C LEU A 173 13.75 -3.31 -16.94
N ASP A 174 13.99 -2.00 -16.91
CA ASP A 174 15.31 -1.39 -17.15
C ASP A 174 15.48 -0.16 -16.25
N PHE A 175 15.40 -0.38 -14.93
CA PHE A 175 15.42 0.68 -13.93
C PHE A 175 16.66 0.61 -13.05
N ASP A 176 17.21 1.78 -12.70
CA ASP A 176 18.30 1.91 -11.73
C ASP A 176 17.75 1.86 -10.29
N TYR A 177 16.48 2.29 -10.10
CA TYR A 177 15.80 2.27 -8.80
C TYR A 177 14.36 1.80 -8.92
N PHE A 178 13.95 1.03 -7.93
CA PHE A 178 12.56 0.70 -7.60
C PHE A 178 12.26 1.35 -6.25
N MET A 179 11.26 2.20 -6.17
CA MET A 179 10.91 2.90 -4.95
C MET A 179 9.46 2.62 -4.57
N SER A 180 9.17 2.56 -3.27
CA SER A 180 7.80 2.34 -2.78
C SER A 180 7.61 3.01 -1.43
N THR A 181 6.61 3.88 -1.33
CA THR A 181 6.31 4.62 -0.10
C THR A 181 4.93 4.23 0.42
N ASP A 182 4.89 3.51 1.55
CA ASP A 182 3.68 3.06 2.25
C ASP A 182 2.71 2.22 1.39
N VAL A 183 3.25 1.41 0.49
CA VAL A 183 2.48 0.50 -0.36
C VAL A 183 2.60 -0.94 0.11
N PHE A 184 3.79 -1.37 0.56
CA PHE A 184 4.00 -2.74 1.02
C PHE A 184 3.23 -3.08 2.31
N ILE A 185 2.68 -2.08 2.96
CA ILE A 185 1.69 -2.27 4.03
C ILE A 185 0.36 -2.89 3.54
N TYR A 186 0.15 -3.03 2.23
CA TYR A 186 -0.96 -3.77 1.61
C TYR A 186 -0.51 -5.08 0.95
N VAL A 187 0.79 -5.38 1.02
CA VAL A 187 1.39 -6.61 0.49
C VAL A 187 2.12 -7.33 1.62
N GLY A 188 1.56 -8.41 2.15
CA GLY A 188 2.18 -9.16 3.26
C GLY A 188 3.39 -9.95 2.77
N GLU A 189 3.21 -10.81 1.77
CA GLU A 189 4.26 -11.66 1.23
C GLU A 189 4.99 -10.95 0.08
N LEU A 190 6.25 -10.55 0.30
CA LEU A 190 7.04 -9.74 -0.64
C LEU A 190 7.96 -10.56 -1.57
N SER A 191 7.97 -11.89 -1.47
CA SER A 191 8.89 -12.73 -2.25
C SER A 191 8.78 -12.52 -3.76
N ASP A 192 7.56 -12.34 -4.28
CA ASP A 192 7.38 -12.12 -5.72
C ASP A 192 7.95 -10.77 -6.18
N VAL A 193 7.78 -9.72 -5.39
CA VAL A 193 8.36 -8.40 -5.70
C VAL A 193 9.88 -8.48 -5.76
N PHE A 194 10.53 -9.06 -4.72
CA PHE A 194 11.97 -9.22 -4.67
C PHE A 194 12.49 -10.09 -5.82
N ARG A 195 11.85 -11.24 -6.03
CA ARG A 195 12.22 -12.18 -7.11
C ARG A 195 12.11 -11.55 -8.49
N LEU A 196 10.99 -10.89 -8.79
CA LEU A 196 10.74 -10.34 -10.12
C LEU A 196 11.69 -9.18 -10.43
N ILE A 197 11.91 -8.26 -9.50
CA ILE A 197 12.90 -7.20 -9.67
C ILE A 197 14.29 -7.81 -9.94
N LYS A 198 14.74 -8.77 -9.12
CA LYS A 198 16.08 -9.38 -9.26
C LYS A 198 16.26 -10.12 -10.57
N THR A 199 15.24 -10.86 -11.03
CA THR A 199 15.37 -11.77 -12.19
C THR A 199 15.01 -11.13 -13.52
N ARG A 200 14.21 -10.06 -13.52
CA ARG A 200 13.69 -9.46 -14.75
C ARG A 200 14.29 -8.10 -15.08
N ASN A 201 14.80 -7.37 -14.08
CA ASN A 201 15.44 -6.09 -14.36
C ASN A 201 16.75 -6.29 -15.13
N LYS A 202 16.96 -5.55 -16.21
CA LYS A 202 18.17 -5.59 -17.04
C LYS A 202 19.38 -4.99 -16.34
N ARG A 203 19.16 -4.14 -15.34
CA ARG A 203 20.20 -3.47 -14.53
C ARG A 203 20.30 -4.08 -13.14
N SER A 204 21.41 -3.80 -12.46
CA SER A 204 21.53 -4.06 -11.03
C SER A 204 20.81 -2.97 -10.24
N GLY A 205 19.47 -2.94 -10.33
CA GLY A 205 18.64 -1.93 -9.70
C GLY A 205 18.64 -2.02 -8.17
N ARG A 206 18.39 -0.88 -7.50
CA ARG A 206 18.22 -0.78 -6.05
C ARG A 206 16.74 -0.73 -5.69
N LEU A 207 16.34 -1.47 -4.66
CA LEU A 207 14.98 -1.38 -4.10
C LEU A 207 15.01 -0.59 -2.80
N ILE A 208 14.24 0.50 -2.73
CA ILE A 208 14.09 1.35 -1.53
C ILE A 208 12.60 1.45 -1.22
N PHE A 209 12.21 1.09 0.00
CA PHE A 209 10.79 1.07 0.36
C PHE A 209 10.57 1.33 1.85
N SER A 210 9.34 1.73 2.18
CA SER A 210 8.83 1.76 3.55
C SER A 210 7.74 0.70 3.77
N THR A 211 7.64 0.24 5.01
CA THR A 211 6.57 -0.64 5.49
C THR A 211 6.36 -0.44 6.99
N GLU A 212 5.24 -0.88 7.55
CA GLU A 212 5.07 -0.93 9.01
C GLU A 212 6.01 -1.99 9.62
N HIS A 213 6.62 -1.65 10.75
CA HIS A 213 7.56 -2.53 11.44
C HIS A 213 6.87 -3.34 12.52
N THR A 214 7.30 -4.61 12.68
CA THR A 214 6.94 -5.47 13.81
C THR A 214 8.16 -6.19 14.38
N GLU A 215 8.15 -6.44 15.68
CA GLU A 215 9.16 -7.29 16.34
C GLU A 215 8.83 -8.79 16.23
N LEU A 216 7.61 -9.13 15.81
CA LEU A 216 7.21 -10.53 15.55
C LEU A 216 7.85 -11.04 14.27
N ASN A 217 8.37 -12.26 14.27
CA ASN A 217 9.00 -12.84 13.08
C ASN A 217 8.02 -12.97 11.92
N GLY A 218 8.47 -12.62 10.71
CA GLY A 218 7.68 -12.73 9.50
C GLY A 218 6.95 -11.43 9.14
N PHE A 219 5.78 -11.59 8.56
CA PHE A 219 4.84 -10.51 8.29
C PHE A 219 3.47 -10.84 8.92
N HIS A 220 2.74 -9.82 9.31
CA HIS A 220 1.46 -9.98 10.01
C HIS A 220 0.42 -9.03 9.48
N LEU A 221 -0.82 -9.51 9.35
CA LEU A 221 -1.98 -8.67 9.07
C LEU A 221 -2.47 -8.09 10.40
N GLU A 222 -2.30 -6.78 10.56
CA GLU A 222 -2.69 -6.04 11.75
C GLU A 222 -4.20 -5.72 11.75
N GLN A 223 -4.76 -5.42 12.92
CA GLN A 223 -6.18 -5.06 13.06
C GLN A 223 -6.57 -3.80 12.25
N SER A 224 -5.57 -3.00 11.86
CA SER A 224 -5.74 -1.86 10.95
C SER A 224 -6.09 -2.27 9.51
N GLY A 225 -5.96 -3.55 9.15
CA GLY A 225 -6.06 -4.05 7.79
C GLY A 225 -4.77 -3.86 6.97
N ARG A 226 -3.67 -3.45 7.61
CA ARG A 226 -2.35 -3.29 6.99
C ARG A 226 -1.40 -4.37 7.46
N TYR A 227 -0.36 -4.62 6.65
CA TYR A 227 0.68 -5.58 7.00
C TYR A 227 1.86 -4.87 7.65
N SER A 228 2.39 -5.49 8.69
CA SER A 228 3.67 -5.17 9.29
C SER A 228 4.70 -6.24 8.92
N HIS A 229 5.98 -5.84 8.79
CA HIS A 229 7.08 -6.73 8.42
C HIS A 229 8.21 -6.62 9.45
N SER A 230 8.75 -7.77 9.86
CA SER A 230 9.93 -7.78 10.70
C SER A 230 11.21 -7.54 9.90
N LYS A 231 12.23 -6.98 10.54
CA LYS A 231 13.57 -6.88 9.96
C LYS A 231 14.10 -8.23 9.52
N SER A 232 13.94 -9.27 10.35
CA SER A 232 14.39 -10.65 10.04
C SER A 232 13.71 -11.22 8.80
N TYR A 233 12.44 -10.90 8.55
CA TYR A 233 11.76 -11.29 7.32
C TYR A 233 12.39 -10.64 6.08
N ILE A 234 12.66 -9.33 6.13
CA ILE A 234 13.32 -8.64 5.00
C ILE A 234 14.75 -9.16 4.79
N GLU A 235 15.50 -9.42 5.86
CA GLU A 235 16.84 -10.05 5.77
C GLU A 235 16.78 -11.44 5.13
N SER A 236 15.74 -12.23 5.43
CA SER A 236 15.54 -13.53 4.81
C SER A 236 15.27 -13.44 3.31
N LEU A 237 14.48 -12.44 2.87
CA LEU A 237 14.24 -12.16 1.46
C LEU A 237 15.53 -11.71 0.75
N CYS A 238 16.30 -10.83 1.39
CA CYS A 238 17.60 -10.40 0.88
C CYS A 238 18.53 -11.61 0.66
N SER A 239 18.62 -12.49 1.65
CA SER A 239 19.44 -13.73 1.54
C SER A 239 18.91 -14.65 0.45
N LYS A 240 17.60 -14.87 0.38
CA LYS A 240 16.95 -15.78 -0.58
C LYS A 240 17.14 -15.34 -2.03
N PHE A 241 17.12 -14.04 -2.30
CA PHE A 241 17.15 -13.47 -3.65
C PHE A 241 18.47 -12.72 -3.96
N ASP A 242 19.51 -12.93 -3.17
CA ASP A 242 20.84 -12.36 -3.39
C ASP A 242 20.83 -10.81 -3.46
N TYR A 243 20.17 -10.19 -2.48
CA TYR A 243 20.26 -8.75 -2.23
C TYR A 243 21.23 -8.46 -1.08
N SER A 244 21.90 -7.31 -1.15
CA SER A 244 22.65 -6.75 -0.02
C SER A 244 21.84 -5.62 0.61
N MET A 245 21.54 -5.71 1.90
CA MET A 245 20.88 -4.65 2.63
C MET A 245 21.90 -3.54 2.96
N PHE A 246 21.75 -2.37 2.38
CA PHE A 246 22.63 -1.22 2.61
C PHE A 246 22.17 -0.33 3.76
N HIS A 247 20.87 -0.29 4.02
CA HIS A 247 20.29 0.57 5.04
C HIS A 247 19.03 -0.07 5.62
N PHE A 248 18.84 0.12 6.91
CA PHE A 248 17.60 -0.16 7.62
C PHE A 248 17.46 0.88 8.74
N SER A 249 16.31 1.51 8.83
CA SER A 249 15.97 2.42 9.93
C SER A 249 14.48 2.38 10.21
N THR A 250 14.10 2.73 11.42
CA THR A 250 12.70 2.96 11.80
C THR A 250 12.49 4.45 11.99
N ALA A 251 11.35 4.95 11.54
CA ALA A 251 10.97 6.34 11.70
C ALA A 251 9.49 6.43 12.09
N PRO A 252 9.06 7.43 12.90
CA PRO A 252 7.65 7.67 13.12
C PRO A 252 7.00 8.06 11.80
N LEU A 253 5.91 7.38 11.48
CA LEU A 253 5.23 7.54 10.19
C LEU A 253 4.56 8.91 10.07
N ARG A 254 4.00 9.40 11.18
CA ARG A 254 3.20 10.62 11.29
C ARG A 254 3.10 11.05 12.76
N LYS A 255 2.70 12.28 12.99
CA LYS A 255 2.30 12.72 14.34
C LYS A 255 0.95 12.12 14.70
N ASP A 256 0.84 11.59 15.91
CA ASP A 256 -0.42 11.11 16.51
C ASP A 256 -1.39 12.27 16.79
#